data_55882c3fcfe7d2e9ec5deccea66241a6
#
_entry.id   55882c3fcfe7d2e9ec5deccea66241a6
#
_cell.length_a   1.000
_cell.length_b   1.000
_cell.length_c   1.000
_cell.angle_alpha   90.00
_cell.angle_beta   90.00
_cell.angle_gamma   90.00
#
_symmetry.space_group_name_H-M   'P 1'
#
loop_
_entity.id
_entity.type
_entity.pdbx_description
1 polymer ?
#
loop_
_entity_poly.entity_id
_entity_poly.type
_entity_poly.pdbx_seq_one_letter_code
_entity_poly.pdbx_strand_id
1 'polypeptide(L)'
;MKKILTGLLALLLLTQTAYAESPRENAAQPVQQEMQQETQDEASFKTQRPVLKAASYDVTKIKLSWEMIPDADGYILYRKAEGAKSYQKIYTAGSSKSGSYIDIGRTCGKTYCYKLKAYREDANGKVYSKASQVKKAHARPRKPVITSLFEKKEGFGEVELRWKPVSGASGYQIAVRENGTKKWYTKNTDIFTVYRSKDGYAHIGCNTDYPYEFKVRAYKVIRGKRIYSLYSAPYRYHETWTNAQLKQAIEERLVNEYGAELNDIYISGEVKTPENSSWSTCWPMNLSKYAKLEDAVDYVFDHQYTHFGLKDHCIKVWIDDHDMYCSVSFLEG
;
A
#
# COMPACT_ATOMS: atom_id res chain seq x y z
N MET A 1 -11.46 -15.95 50.43
CA MET A 1 -11.42 -14.57 50.89
C MET A 1 -12.56 -13.73 50.27
N LYS A 2 -13.81 -14.23 50.28
CA LYS A 2 -15.01 -13.55 49.76
C LYS A 2 -16.03 -13.15 50.83
N LYS A 3 -15.65 -13.12 52.10
CA LYS A 3 -16.61 -12.95 53.21
C LYS A 3 -16.45 -11.63 54.01
N ILE A 4 -15.52 -10.75 53.64
CA ILE A 4 -15.27 -9.53 54.45
C ILE A 4 -16.00 -8.28 53.92
N LEU A 5 -16.43 -8.27 52.63
CA LEU A 5 -17.07 -7.08 52.06
C LEU A 5 -18.59 -6.95 52.35
N THR A 6 -19.25 -8.04 52.71
CA THR A 6 -20.71 -8.02 53.02
C THR A 6 -21.02 -7.58 54.44
N GLY A 7 -20.04 -7.56 55.34
CA GLY A 7 -20.23 -7.16 56.72
C GLY A 7 -20.23 -5.67 57.00
N LEU A 8 -19.59 -4.86 56.14
CA LEU A 8 -19.51 -3.39 56.36
C LEU A 8 -20.74 -2.63 55.87
N LEU A 9 -21.52 -3.22 54.94
CA LEU A 9 -22.74 -2.56 54.44
C LEU A 9 -23.94 -2.69 55.37
N ALA A 10 -23.97 -3.75 56.21
CA ALA A 10 -25.06 -3.99 57.12
C ALA A 10 -24.99 -3.17 58.45
N LEU A 11 -23.79 -2.66 58.77
CA LEU A 11 -23.62 -1.90 60.05
C LEU A 11 -23.96 -0.40 59.91
N LEU A 12 -24.16 0.10 58.74
CA LEU A 12 -24.48 1.54 58.49
C LEU A 12 -25.98 1.84 58.48
N LEU A 13 -26.86 0.81 58.59
CA LEU A 13 -28.32 0.97 58.46
C LEU A 13 -29.08 0.90 59.81
N LEU A 14 -28.40 0.74 60.96
CA LEU A 14 -29.06 0.48 62.24
C LEU A 14 -28.84 1.55 63.34
N THR A 15 -28.31 2.72 63.01
CA THR A 15 -28.23 3.84 64.00
C THR A 15 -28.87 5.11 63.47
N GLN A 16 -30.17 5.06 63.18
CA GLN A 16 -31.00 6.26 63.12
C GLN A 16 -31.89 6.33 64.36
N THR A 17 -31.33 6.74 65.48
CA THR A 17 -32.11 7.41 66.54
C THR A 17 -31.25 8.48 67.14
N ALA A 18 -31.68 9.72 66.86
CA ALA A 18 -31.50 10.95 67.63
C ALA A 18 -30.11 11.20 68.27
N TYR A 19 -29.30 12.00 67.63
CA TYR A 19 -28.54 13.03 68.32
C TYR A 19 -28.24 14.23 67.35
N ALA A 20 -28.22 15.40 67.94
CA ALA A 20 -28.14 16.71 67.33
C ALA A 20 -27.01 16.89 66.29
N GLU A 21 -27.27 17.74 65.33
CA GLU A 21 -26.37 18.26 64.29
C GLU A 21 -25.00 18.58 64.77
N SER A 22 -24.00 17.90 64.23
CA SER A 22 -22.60 18.27 64.27
C SER A 22 -22.00 18.08 62.84
N PRO A 23 -21.06 18.92 62.39
CA PRO A 23 -20.68 19.04 60.98
C PRO A 23 -19.77 17.92 60.52
N ARG A 24 -20.22 16.66 60.56
CA ARG A 24 -19.56 15.48 60.01
C ARG A 24 -20.16 14.90 58.72
N GLU A 25 -21.27 15.53 58.24
CA GLU A 25 -22.00 15.03 57.08
C GLU A 25 -21.29 15.30 55.72
N ASN A 26 -20.32 16.23 55.71
CA ASN A 26 -19.64 16.64 54.50
C ASN A 26 -18.43 15.72 54.06
N ALA A 27 -18.00 14.80 54.90
CA ALA A 27 -16.88 13.92 54.59
C ALA A 27 -17.28 12.57 53.91
N ALA A 28 -18.54 12.15 54.05
CA ALA A 28 -19.03 10.90 53.49
C ALA A 28 -19.47 11.02 52.01
N GLN A 29 -19.90 12.21 51.58
CA GLN A 29 -20.33 12.44 50.20
C GLN A 29 -19.21 12.34 49.17
N PRO A 30 -17.98 12.86 49.38
CA PRO A 30 -16.86 12.69 48.43
C PRO A 30 -16.46 11.23 48.25
N VAL A 31 -16.43 10.45 49.32
CA VAL A 31 -16.04 9.03 49.28
C VAL A 31 -17.08 8.19 48.53
N GLN A 32 -18.36 8.49 48.70
CA GLN A 32 -19.41 7.79 47.94
C GLN A 32 -19.41 8.16 46.44
N GLN A 33 -19.10 9.40 46.09
CA GLN A 33 -18.94 9.84 44.72
C GLN A 33 -17.71 9.20 44.05
N GLU A 34 -16.58 9.15 44.73
CA GLU A 34 -15.38 8.45 44.22
C GLU A 34 -15.64 6.97 43.99
N MET A 35 -16.28 6.27 44.94
CA MET A 35 -16.63 4.85 44.77
C MET A 35 -17.61 4.62 43.61
N GLN A 36 -18.55 5.52 43.39
CA GLN A 36 -19.48 5.43 42.26
C GLN A 36 -18.73 5.67 40.93
N GLN A 37 -17.84 6.65 40.91
CA GLN A 37 -17.03 6.96 39.74
C GLN A 37 -16.10 5.78 39.37
N GLU A 38 -15.38 5.19 40.35
CA GLU A 38 -14.54 3.98 40.11
C GLU A 38 -15.34 2.81 39.57
N THR A 39 -16.53 2.55 40.07
CA THR A 39 -17.40 1.45 39.58
C THR A 39 -17.89 1.73 38.16
N GLN A 40 -18.17 2.97 37.83
CA GLN A 40 -18.61 3.38 36.50
C GLN A 40 -17.47 3.32 35.49
N ASP A 41 -16.26 3.72 35.87
CA ASP A 41 -15.05 3.64 35.06
C ASP A 41 -14.63 2.19 34.81
N GLU A 42 -14.74 1.31 35.79
CA GLU A 42 -14.51 -0.13 35.63
C GLU A 42 -15.54 -0.75 34.68
N ALA A 43 -16.81 -0.42 34.81
CA ALA A 43 -17.87 -0.89 33.91
C ALA A 43 -17.64 -0.39 32.48
N SER A 44 -17.23 0.87 32.30
CA SER A 44 -16.86 1.45 31.01
C SER A 44 -15.69 0.71 30.37
N PHE A 45 -14.60 0.48 31.12
CA PHE A 45 -13.43 -0.26 30.62
C PHE A 45 -13.78 -1.69 30.17
N LYS A 46 -14.61 -2.39 30.92
CA LYS A 46 -15.09 -3.76 30.59
C LYS A 46 -15.85 -3.82 29.25
N THR A 47 -16.47 -2.73 28.82
CA THR A 47 -17.18 -2.68 27.55
C THR A 47 -16.28 -2.39 26.35
N GLN A 48 -15.12 -1.79 26.57
CA GLN A 48 -14.15 -1.43 25.51
C GLN A 48 -13.64 -2.67 24.75
N ARG A 49 -13.27 -2.45 23.50
CA ARG A 49 -12.77 -3.52 22.62
C ARG A 49 -11.55 -3.05 21.85
N PRO A 50 -10.36 -3.61 22.08
CA PRO A 50 -9.16 -3.25 21.32
C PRO A 50 -9.32 -3.48 19.82
N VAL A 51 -8.71 -2.63 19.00
CA VAL A 51 -8.62 -2.79 17.56
C VAL A 51 -7.32 -3.50 17.23
N LEU A 52 -7.40 -4.78 16.83
CA LEU A 52 -6.25 -5.61 16.45
C LEU A 52 -6.11 -5.66 14.93
N LYS A 53 -4.89 -5.50 14.42
CA LYS A 53 -4.49 -5.76 13.04
C LYS A 53 -3.51 -6.94 13.02
N ALA A 54 -3.61 -7.81 12.00
CA ALA A 54 -2.71 -8.96 11.83
C ALA A 54 -2.34 -9.08 10.36
N ALA A 55 -1.04 -9.15 10.07
CA ALA A 55 -0.51 -9.22 8.71
C ALA A 55 0.67 -10.19 8.63
N SER A 56 0.85 -10.82 7.48
CA SER A 56 2.07 -11.57 7.21
C SER A 56 3.29 -10.64 7.28
N TYR A 57 4.35 -11.08 7.93
CA TYR A 57 5.61 -10.34 8.02
C TYR A 57 6.72 -10.99 7.19
N ASP A 58 6.88 -12.31 7.29
CA ASP A 58 7.73 -13.12 6.42
C ASP A 58 7.27 -14.60 6.43
N VAL A 59 8.10 -15.50 5.90
CA VAL A 59 7.78 -16.95 5.76
C VAL A 59 7.46 -17.64 7.09
N THR A 60 7.93 -17.09 8.21
CA THR A 60 7.76 -17.68 9.55
C THR A 60 7.20 -16.70 10.57
N LYS A 61 6.86 -15.48 10.18
CA LYS A 61 6.47 -14.43 11.12
C LYS A 61 5.18 -13.74 10.71
N ILE A 62 4.38 -13.39 11.71
CA ILE A 62 3.16 -12.60 11.56
C ILE A 62 3.31 -11.37 12.46
N LYS A 63 3.12 -10.18 11.90
CA LYS A 63 3.09 -8.92 12.64
C LYS A 63 1.69 -8.64 13.11
N LEU A 64 1.57 -8.35 14.39
CA LEU A 64 0.36 -7.92 15.05
C LEU A 64 0.56 -6.48 15.51
N SER A 65 -0.46 -5.66 15.36
CA SER A 65 -0.45 -4.28 15.85
C SER A 65 -1.84 -3.92 16.33
N TRP A 66 -1.91 -2.99 17.28
CA TRP A 66 -3.17 -2.53 17.85
C TRP A 66 -3.10 -1.06 18.23
N GLU A 67 -4.26 -0.46 18.34
CA GLU A 67 -4.44 0.88 18.85
C GLU A 67 -4.55 0.83 20.38
N MET A 68 -3.95 1.81 21.03
CA MET A 68 -3.97 1.91 22.49
C MET A 68 -5.36 2.27 22.96
N ILE A 69 -5.81 1.64 24.05
CA ILE A 69 -7.00 2.03 24.76
C ILE A 69 -6.58 2.94 25.93
N PRO A 70 -7.23 4.06 26.15
CA PRO A 70 -7.03 4.86 27.35
C PRO A 70 -7.16 4.00 28.61
N ASP A 71 -6.39 4.29 29.64
CA ASP A 71 -6.42 3.64 30.95
C ASP A 71 -6.10 2.14 30.95
N ALA A 72 -5.52 1.61 29.89
CA ALA A 72 -5.04 0.26 29.85
C ALA A 72 -3.60 0.17 30.37
N ASP A 73 -3.37 -0.65 31.40
CA ASP A 73 -2.03 -0.97 31.91
C ASP A 73 -1.30 -1.98 31.05
N GLY A 74 -2.03 -2.68 30.19
CA GLY A 74 -1.39 -3.60 29.26
C GLY A 74 -2.37 -4.42 28.43
N TYR A 75 -1.78 -5.35 27.67
CA TYR A 75 -2.51 -6.15 26.71
C TYR A 75 -2.12 -7.61 26.77
N ILE A 76 -3.06 -8.50 26.57
CA ILE A 76 -2.83 -9.94 26.45
C ILE A 76 -3.24 -10.40 25.06
N LEU A 77 -2.27 -10.97 24.35
CA LEU A 77 -2.46 -11.51 23.02
C LEU A 77 -2.64 -13.01 23.05
N TYR A 78 -3.67 -13.48 22.36
CA TYR A 78 -4.02 -14.88 22.24
C TYR A 78 -3.95 -15.34 20.80
N ARG A 79 -3.53 -16.57 20.57
CA ARG A 79 -3.44 -17.22 19.27
C ARG A 79 -4.02 -18.62 19.32
N LYS A 80 -4.60 -19.04 18.20
CA LYS A 80 -4.81 -20.46 17.87
C LYS A 80 -4.53 -20.71 16.40
N ALA A 81 -4.17 -21.94 16.03
CA ALA A 81 -4.23 -22.33 14.62
C ALA A 81 -5.70 -22.38 14.18
N GLU A 82 -5.98 -22.07 12.91
CA GLU A 82 -7.31 -22.25 12.35
C GLU A 82 -7.75 -23.71 12.50
N GLY A 83 -8.99 -23.95 12.92
CA GLY A 83 -9.51 -25.27 13.25
C GLY A 83 -9.18 -25.78 14.67
N ALA A 84 -8.22 -25.18 15.39
CA ALA A 84 -7.97 -25.56 16.80
C ALA A 84 -9.11 -25.09 17.72
N LYS A 85 -9.38 -25.90 18.78
CA LYS A 85 -10.49 -25.61 19.70
C LYS A 85 -10.21 -24.41 20.61
N SER A 86 -9.00 -24.27 21.15
CA SER A 86 -8.67 -23.31 22.21
C SER A 86 -7.60 -22.30 21.78
N TYR A 87 -7.70 -21.08 22.35
CA TYR A 87 -6.67 -20.05 22.26
C TYR A 87 -5.61 -20.24 23.34
N GLN A 88 -4.37 -20.00 22.97
CA GLN A 88 -3.23 -19.92 23.89
C GLN A 88 -2.81 -18.47 24.07
N LYS A 89 -2.48 -18.06 25.27
CA LYS A 89 -1.80 -16.80 25.53
C LYS A 89 -0.38 -16.87 24.97
N ILE A 90 -0.01 -15.93 24.13
CA ILE A 90 1.31 -15.91 23.46
C ILE A 90 2.16 -14.71 23.88
N TYR A 91 1.54 -13.66 24.39
CA TYR A 91 2.26 -12.44 24.77
C TYR A 91 1.43 -11.65 25.78
N THR A 92 2.14 -10.99 26.70
CA THR A 92 1.59 -9.98 27.60
C THR A 92 2.46 -8.73 27.46
N ALA A 93 1.88 -7.65 26.99
CA ALA A 93 2.49 -6.32 27.05
C ALA A 93 2.17 -5.75 28.41
N GLY A 94 3.21 -5.39 29.20
CA GLY A 94 3.06 -4.52 30.34
C GLY A 94 3.18 -3.08 29.88
N SER A 95 2.40 -2.19 30.48
CA SER A 95 2.31 -0.76 30.19
C SER A 95 2.02 -0.35 28.72
N SER A 96 1.50 0.83 28.58
CA SER A 96 0.96 1.46 27.38
C SER A 96 1.89 1.57 26.15
N LYS A 97 3.10 1.05 26.19
CA LYS A 97 4.15 1.40 25.21
C LYS A 97 4.28 0.49 24.00
N SER A 98 3.61 -0.66 23.93
CA SER A 98 3.81 -1.60 22.82
C SER A 98 2.51 -1.90 22.09
N GLY A 99 2.20 -1.13 21.07
CA GLY A 99 1.10 -1.39 20.13
C GLY A 99 1.42 -2.45 19.08
N SER A 100 2.48 -3.25 19.25
CA SER A 100 2.84 -4.29 18.26
C SER A 100 3.58 -5.49 18.85
N TYR A 101 3.46 -6.62 18.15
CA TYR A 101 4.15 -7.88 18.47
C TYR A 101 4.45 -8.67 17.19
N ILE A 102 5.59 -9.32 17.14
CA ILE A 102 5.93 -10.23 16.02
C ILE A 102 5.87 -11.66 16.52
N ASP A 103 4.87 -12.39 16.06
CA ASP A 103 4.69 -13.81 16.34
C ASP A 103 5.60 -14.63 15.43
N ILE A 104 6.67 -15.19 15.99
CA ILE A 104 7.72 -15.94 15.29
C ILE A 104 7.48 -17.45 15.31
N GLY A 105 8.13 -18.20 14.40
CA GLY A 105 8.02 -19.65 14.34
C GLY A 105 6.69 -20.15 13.78
N ARG A 106 6.05 -19.35 12.92
CA ARG A 106 4.80 -19.76 12.25
C ARG A 106 5.11 -20.61 11.02
N THR A 107 4.24 -21.56 10.76
CA THR A 107 4.36 -22.39 9.56
C THR A 107 3.86 -21.61 8.36
N CYS A 108 4.68 -21.49 7.31
CA CYS A 108 4.31 -20.82 6.07
C CYS A 108 3.03 -21.43 5.47
N GLY A 109 2.08 -20.60 5.11
CA GLY A 109 0.80 -20.98 4.53
C GLY A 109 -0.27 -21.47 5.53
N LYS A 110 0.09 -21.72 6.80
CA LYS A 110 -0.88 -22.08 7.85
C LYS A 110 -1.54 -20.83 8.41
N THR A 111 -2.86 -20.82 8.47
CA THR A 111 -3.64 -19.71 9.03
C THR A 111 -3.69 -19.80 10.55
N TYR A 112 -3.52 -18.66 11.19
CA TYR A 112 -3.64 -18.47 12.63
C TYR A 112 -4.68 -17.40 12.92
N CYS A 113 -5.44 -17.61 14.00
CA CYS A 113 -6.45 -16.70 14.50
C CYS A 113 -5.91 -16.01 15.75
N TYR A 114 -6.06 -14.71 15.84
CA TYR A 114 -5.58 -13.87 16.93
C TYR A 114 -6.72 -13.08 17.55
N LYS A 115 -6.64 -12.87 18.85
CA LYS A 115 -7.48 -11.92 19.61
C LYS A 115 -6.66 -11.24 20.69
N LEU A 116 -7.05 -10.04 21.03
CA LEU A 116 -6.40 -9.18 22.02
C LEU A 116 -7.39 -8.80 23.10
N LYS A 117 -6.94 -8.73 24.36
CA LYS A 117 -7.64 -8.08 25.45
C LYS A 117 -6.73 -7.03 26.08
N ALA A 118 -7.27 -5.88 26.41
CA ALA A 118 -6.62 -4.95 27.31
C ALA A 118 -6.90 -5.37 28.76
N TYR A 119 -6.04 -4.97 29.68
CA TYR A 119 -6.30 -5.06 31.12
C TYR A 119 -5.87 -3.78 31.81
N ARG A 120 -6.54 -3.49 32.91
CA ARG A 120 -6.20 -2.53 33.93
C ARG A 120 -5.97 -3.28 35.24
N GLU A 121 -5.01 -2.88 36.02
CA GLU A 121 -4.68 -3.50 37.30
C GLU A 121 -4.99 -2.52 38.43
N ASP A 122 -5.85 -2.89 39.32
CA ASP A 122 -6.23 -2.14 40.50
C ASP A 122 -5.91 -2.93 41.77
N ALA A 123 -6.24 -2.38 42.93
CA ALA A 123 -6.01 -3.01 44.22
C ALA A 123 -6.72 -4.38 44.38
N ASN A 124 -7.79 -4.63 43.60
CA ASN A 124 -8.59 -5.86 43.62
C ASN A 124 -8.11 -6.88 42.56
N GLY A 125 -7.14 -6.52 41.72
CA GLY A 125 -6.58 -7.36 40.66
C GLY A 125 -6.79 -6.83 39.27
N LYS A 126 -6.79 -7.74 38.25
CA LYS A 126 -6.90 -7.33 36.86
C LYS A 126 -8.33 -7.29 36.34
N VAL A 127 -8.72 -6.14 35.85
CA VAL A 127 -9.95 -5.92 35.10
C VAL A 127 -9.66 -6.04 33.60
N TYR A 128 -10.50 -6.76 32.87
CA TYR A 128 -10.26 -7.03 31.44
C TYR A 128 -11.33 -6.40 30.56
N SER A 129 -10.89 -5.84 29.44
CA SER A 129 -11.75 -5.41 28.36
C SER A 129 -12.44 -6.60 27.65
N LYS A 130 -13.44 -6.34 26.82
CA LYS A 130 -13.89 -7.32 25.82
C LYS A 130 -12.73 -7.69 24.88
N ALA A 131 -12.73 -8.92 24.39
CA ALA A 131 -11.74 -9.34 23.41
C ALA A 131 -11.94 -8.58 22.08
N SER A 132 -10.85 -8.25 21.38
CA SER A 132 -10.90 -7.74 20.02
C SER A 132 -11.72 -8.67 19.10
N GLN A 133 -12.11 -8.16 17.95
CA GLN A 133 -12.52 -9.04 16.86
C GLN A 133 -11.37 -9.99 16.50
N VAL A 134 -11.70 -11.22 16.14
CA VAL A 134 -10.70 -12.20 15.68
C VAL A 134 -10.11 -11.74 14.36
N LYS A 135 -8.78 -11.66 14.30
CA LYS A 135 -8.05 -11.43 13.05
C LYS A 135 -7.35 -12.70 12.62
N LYS A 136 -7.46 -13.01 11.33
CA LYS A 136 -6.78 -14.14 10.71
C LYS A 136 -5.60 -13.67 9.90
N ALA A 137 -4.47 -14.38 10.01
CA ALA A 137 -3.30 -14.14 9.18
C ALA A 137 -2.52 -15.45 8.98
N HIS A 138 -1.76 -15.53 7.91
CA HIS A 138 -0.82 -16.62 7.65
C HIS A 138 0.55 -16.07 7.30
N ALA A 139 1.60 -16.77 7.70
CA ALA A 139 2.96 -16.46 7.31
C ALA A 139 3.15 -16.82 5.83
N ARG A 140 3.78 -15.91 5.06
CA ARG A 140 4.10 -16.05 3.64
C ARG A 140 5.31 -15.19 3.32
N PRO A 141 5.98 -15.39 2.15
CA PRO A 141 7.08 -14.52 1.77
C PRO A 141 6.69 -13.04 1.78
N ARG A 142 7.64 -12.18 2.06
CA ARG A 142 7.43 -10.72 1.94
C ARG A 142 7.12 -10.36 0.49
N LYS A 143 6.39 -9.29 0.31
CA LYS A 143 6.16 -8.66 -0.98
C LYS A 143 7.50 -8.15 -1.51
N PRO A 144 7.94 -8.52 -2.73
CA PRO A 144 9.13 -7.95 -3.34
C PRO A 144 9.00 -6.45 -3.57
N VAL A 145 10.13 -5.79 -3.66
CA VAL A 145 10.21 -4.38 -4.06
C VAL A 145 11.04 -4.33 -5.33
N ILE A 146 10.43 -3.94 -6.44
CA ILE A 146 11.14 -3.71 -7.69
C ILE A 146 12.03 -2.50 -7.50
N THR A 147 13.27 -2.57 -7.97
CA THR A 147 14.29 -1.54 -7.82
C THR A 147 14.62 -0.85 -9.12
N SER A 148 14.56 -1.58 -10.22
CA SER A 148 14.84 -1.04 -11.56
C SER A 148 14.30 -1.94 -12.66
N LEU A 149 14.15 -1.37 -13.81
CA LEU A 149 13.87 -2.01 -15.07
C LEU A 149 14.68 -1.26 -16.13
N PHE A 150 15.42 -1.96 -16.95
CA PHE A 150 16.18 -1.34 -18.03
C PHE A 150 16.26 -2.29 -19.22
N GLU A 151 16.36 -1.72 -20.39
CA GLU A 151 16.60 -2.44 -21.62
C GLU A 151 18.04 -2.95 -21.64
N LYS A 152 18.23 -4.19 -22.03
CA LYS A 152 19.55 -4.82 -22.01
C LYS A 152 20.34 -4.55 -23.27
N LYS A 153 19.66 -4.34 -24.37
CA LYS A 153 20.23 -4.03 -25.67
C LYS A 153 19.19 -3.30 -26.50
N GLU A 154 19.54 -2.11 -26.96
CA GLU A 154 18.66 -1.34 -27.82
C GLU A 154 18.22 -2.15 -29.04
N GLY A 155 16.91 -2.20 -29.30
CA GLY A 155 16.34 -2.83 -30.49
C GLY A 155 16.13 -4.35 -30.46
N PHE A 156 16.43 -5.05 -29.35
CA PHE A 156 16.26 -6.51 -29.26
C PHE A 156 15.10 -6.99 -28.40
N GLY A 157 14.31 -6.09 -27.85
CA GLY A 157 13.12 -6.49 -27.10
C GLY A 157 13.40 -7.31 -25.83
N GLU A 158 14.52 -7.07 -25.14
CA GLU A 158 14.84 -7.71 -23.86
C GLU A 158 15.02 -6.68 -22.76
N VAL A 159 14.23 -6.81 -21.69
CA VAL A 159 14.36 -5.99 -20.48
C VAL A 159 14.87 -6.83 -19.32
N GLU A 160 15.63 -6.19 -18.43
CA GLU A 160 16.03 -6.77 -17.15
C GLU A 160 15.25 -6.09 -16.01
N LEU A 161 14.37 -6.85 -15.38
CA LEU A 161 13.63 -6.44 -14.20
C LEU A 161 14.40 -6.84 -12.94
N ARG A 162 14.70 -5.89 -12.06
CA ARG A 162 15.40 -6.15 -10.79
C ARG A 162 14.51 -5.87 -9.58
N TRP A 163 14.72 -6.64 -8.52
CA TRP A 163 14.02 -6.45 -7.23
C TRP A 163 14.90 -6.85 -6.06
N LYS A 164 14.56 -6.37 -4.87
CA LYS A 164 15.24 -6.80 -3.63
C LYS A 164 14.89 -8.26 -3.34
N PRO A 165 15.89 -9.16 -3.19
CA PRO A 165 15.68 -10.55 -2.84
C PRO A 165 14.84 -10.71 -1.57
N VAL A 166 13.97 -11.73 -1.57
CA VAL A 166 13.08 -12.01 -0.43
C VAL A 166 13.61 -13.22 0.33
N SER A 167 14.05 -12.98 1.56
CA SER A 167 14.57 -14.04 2.44
C SER A 167 13.60 -15.20 2.59
N GLY A 168 14.10 -16.42 2.39
CA GLY A 168 13.34 -17.64 2.49
C GLY A 168 12.42 -17.95 1.31
N ALA A 169 12.39 -17.14 0.26
CA ALA A 169 11.69 -17.47 -0.97
C ALA A 169 12.32 -18.69 -1.66
N SER A 170 11.49 -19.48 -2.35
CA SER A 170 11.94 -20.57 -3.23
C SER A 170 12.03 -20.14 -4.70
N GLY A 171 11.48 -18.95 -5.02
CA GLY A 171 11.50 -18.37 -6.35
C GLY A 171 10.47 -17.24 -6.48
N TYR A 172 10.33 -16.77 -7.71
CA TYR A 172 9.50 -15.60 -8.04
C TYR A 172 8.57 -15.91 -9.20
N GLN A 173 7.46 -15.21 -9.25
CA GLN A 173 6.57 -15.18 -10.40
C GLN A 173 6.41 -13.73 -10.83
N ILE A 174 6.67 -13.49 -12.09
CA ILE A 174 6.50 -12.21 -12.75
C ILE A 174 5.12 -12.19 -13.39
N ALA A 175 4.48 -11.05 -13.39
CA ALA A 175 3.28 -10.79 -14.16
C ALA A 175 3.52 -9.54 -14.98
N VAL A 176 3.10 -9.59 -16.23
CA VAL A 176 3.27 -8.54 -17.24
C VAL A 176 1.89 -8.19 -17.78
N ARG A 177 1.68 -6.94 -18.09
CA ARG A 177 0.54 -6.47 -18.88
C ARG A 177 0.97 -5.31 -19.75
N GLU A 178 0.28 -5.10 -20.85
CA GLU A 178 0.34 -3.86 -21.61
C GLU A 178 -0.27 -2.73 -20.79
N ASN A 179 0.35 -1.57 -20.84
CA ASN A 179 -0.13 -0.40 -20.11
C ASN A 179 -1.60 -0.09 -20.49
N GLY A 180 -2.38 0.34 -19.53
CA GLY A 180 -3.81 0.63 -19.73
C GLY A 180 -4.72 -0.61 -19.79
N THR A 181 -4.18 -1.82 -20.03
CA THR A 181 -5.01 -3.04 -20.05
C THR A 181 -5.31 -3.57 -18.65
N LYS A 182 -6.39 -4.32 -18.47
CA LYS A 182 -6.75 -4.93 -17.18
C LYS A 182 -6.13 -6.32 -16.97
N LYS A 183 -5.72 -7.00 -18.05
CA LYS A 183 -5.32 -8.41 -18.03
C LYS A 183 -3.83 -8.54 -17.71
N TRP A 184 -3.50 -9.29 -16.66
CA TRP A 184 -2.14 -9.65 -16.28
C TRP A 184 -1.81 -11.07 -16.75
N TYR A 185 -0.70 -11.21 -17.43
CA TYR A 185 -0.17 -12.48 -17.87
C TYR A 185 0.91 -12.95 -16.89
N THR A 186 0.88 -14.22 -16.51
CA THR A 186 1.84 -14.83 -15.56
C THR A 186 2.58 -16.03 -16.12
N LYS A 187 2.34 -16.32 -17.38
CA LYS A 187 3.00 -17.35 -18.17
C LYS A 187 3.48 -16.69 -19.46
N ASN A 188 4.52 -17.27 -20.06
CA ASN A 188 4.99 -16.82 -21.36
C ASN A 188 3.85 -16.83 -22.38
N THR A 189 3.83 -15.83 -23.22
CA THR A 189 2.86 -15.60 -24.30
C THR A 189 3.64 -15.17 -25.54
N ASP A 190 2.96 -14.92 -26.62
CA ASP A 190 3.48 -14.27 -27.83
C ASP A 190 3.95 -12.84 -27.60
N ILE A 191 3.40 -12.16 -26.58
CA ILE A 191 3.76 -10.78 -26.23
C ILE A 191 4.95 -10.68 -25.31
N PHE A 192 5.22 -11.67 -24.47
CA PHE A 192 6.41 -11.68 -23.61
C PHE A 192 6.87 -13.08 -23.22
N THR A 193 8.14 -13.21 -22.97
CA THR A 193 8.77 -14.47 -22.50
C THR A 193 9.77 -14.18 -21.38
N VAL A 194 9.61 -14.83 -20.22
CA VAL A 194 10.59 -14.79 -19.14
C VAL A 194 11.66 -15.86 -19.43
N TYR A 195 12.81 -15.45 -19.92
CA TYR A 195 13.92 -16.37 -20.26
C TYR A 195 14.65 -16.86 -19.03
N ARG A 196 14.87 -15.97 -18.06
CA ARG A 196 15.65 -16.26 -16.87
C ARG A 196 15.08 -15.50 -15.69
N SER A 197 14.89 -16.20 -14.58
CA SER A 197 14.55 -15.57 -13.31
C SER A 197 15.41 -16.19 -12.22
N LYS A 198 16.16 -15.35 -11.53
CA LYS A 198 16.95 -15.71 -10.36
C LYS A 198 16.55 -14.88 -9.16
N ASP A 199 17.29 -15.05 -8.06
CA ASP A 199 17.09 -14.24 -6.88
C ASP A 199 17.52 -12.80 -7.17
N GLY A 200 16.54 -11.91 -7.26
CA GLY A 200 16.75 -10.49 -7.45
C GLY A 200 16.62 -9.94 -8.88
N TYR A 201 16.52 -10.78 -9.91
CA TYR A 201 16.32 -10.28 -11.28
C TYR A 201 15.66 -11.28 -12.24
N ALA A 202 15.12 -10.79 -13.34
CA ALA A 202 14.67 -11.58 -14.47
C ALA A 202 14.98 -10.89 -15.80
N HIS A 203 15.27 -11.69 -16.81
CA HIS A 203 15.34 -11.27 -18.20
C HIS A 203 14.01 -11.60 -18.87
N ILE A 204 13.43 -10.63 -19.52
CA ILE A 204 12.11 -10.73 -20.11
C ILE A 204 12.21 -10.22 -21.54
N GLY A 205 11.97 -11.10 -22.51
CA GLY A 205 11.77 -10.71 -23.90
C GLY A 205 10.35 -10.16 -24.05
N CYS A 206 10.23 -8.98 -24.56
CA CYS A 206 8.98 -8.33 -24.94
C CYS A 206 9.28 -7.32 -26.05
N ASN A 207 8.28 -6.94 -26.80
CA ASN A 207 8.48 -5.84 -27.75
C ASN A 207 8.64 -4.53 -26.95
N THR A 208 9.86 -3.99 -26.93
CA THR A 208 10.18 -2.77 -26.16
C THR A 208 9.56 -1.50 -26.74
N ASP A 209 8.96 -1.59 -27.93
CA ASP A 209 8.19 -0.50 -28.51
C ASP A 209 6.83 -0.29 -27.83
N TYR A 210 6.40 -1.24 -26.97
CA TYR A 210 5.14 -1.14 -26.25
C TYR A 210 5.35 -0.84 -24.77
N PRO A 211 4.52 0.02 -24.18
CA PRO A 211 4.59 0.29 -22.75
C PRO A 211 4.02 -0.90 -21.95
N TYR A 212 4.86 -1.51 -21.14
CA TYR A 212 4.47 -2.60 -20.27
C TYR A 212 4.52 -2.22 -18.81
N GLU A 213 3.65 -2.83 -18.04
CA GLU A 213 3.73 -2.84 -16.58
C GLU A 213 4.13 -4.22 -16.08
N PHE A 214 5.02 -4.23 -15.11
CA PHE A 214 5.56 -5.42 -14.48
C PHE A 214 5.24 -5.44 -13.00
N LYS A 215 4.94 -6.60 -12.47
CA LYS A 215 4.90 -6.84 -11.03
C LYS A 215 5.48 -8.21 -10.73
N VAL A 216 6.09 -8.34 -9.55
CA VAL A 216 6.72 -9.59 -9.12
C VAL A 216 6.17 -10.01 -7.76
N ARG A 217 6.00 -11.32 -7.55
CA ARG A 217 5.74 -11.90 -6.24
C ARG A 217 6.68 -13.06 -5.96
N ALA A 218 7.08 -13.17 -4.70
CA ALA A 218 7.87 -14.31 -4.23
C ALA A 218 6.95 -15.50 -3.89
N TYR A 219 7.47 -16.72 -3.96
CA TYR A 219 6.79 -17.89 -3.42
C TYR A 219 7.75 -18.76 -2.59
N LYS A 220 7.16 -19.50 -1.64
CA LYS A 220 7.79 -20.58 -0.91
C LYS A 220 7.13 -21.90 -1.30
N VAL A 221 7.93 -22.92 -1.60
CA VAL A 221 7.42 -24.26 -1.83
C VAL A 221 7.35 -25.01 -0.50
N ILE A 222 6.15 -25.46 -0.13
CA ILE A 222 5.88 -26.26 1.06
C ILE A 222 5.12 -27.51 0.61
N ARG A 223 5.72 -28.69 0.77
CA ARG A 223 5.11 -29.98 0.36
C ARG A 223 4.57 -29.94 -1.07
N GLY A 224 5.36 -29.45 -2.00
CA GLY A 224 5.02 -29.34 -3.42
C GLY A 224 4.06 -28.18 -3.78
N LYS A 225 3.48 -27.48 -2.82
CA LYS A 225 2.57 -26.33 -3.07
C LYS A 225 3.32 -25.00 -2.96
N ARG A 226 3.02 -24.07 -3.87
CA ARG A 226 3.56 -22.71 -3.84
C ARG A 226 2.68 -21.81 -2.96
N ILE A 227 3.28 -21.23 -1.93
CA ILE A 227 2.67 -20.21 -1.07
C ILE A 227 3.22 -18.86 -1.51
N TYR A 228 2.36 -18.05 -2.09
CA TYR A 228 2.75 -16.77 -2.70
C TYR A 228 2.70 -15.61 -1.71
N SER A 229 3.59 -14.66 -1.91
CA SER A 229 3.46 -13.31 -1.35
C SER A 229 2.35 -12.53 -2.06
N LEU A 230 2.08 -11.32 -1.60
CA LEU A 230 1.42 -10.32 -2.44
C LEU A 230 2.37 -9.92 -3.57
N TYR A 231 1.81 -9.40 -4.66
CA TYR A 231 2.60 -8.77 -5.72
C TYR A 231 3.24 -7.47 -5.21
N SER A 232 4.39 -7.10 -5.80
CA SER A 232 4.93 -5.75 -5.74
C SER A 232 3.88 -4.72 -6.19
N ALA A 233 4.13 -3.44 -5.95
CA ALA A 233 3.51 -2.41 -6.76
C ALA A 233 3.84 -2.67 -8.24
N PRO A 234 2.96 -2.34 -9.19
CA PRO A 234 3.31 -2.32 -10.59
C PRO A 234 4.50 -1.39 -10.82
N TYR A 235 5.38 -1.77 -11.71
CA TYR A 235 6.49 -0.97 -12.19
C TYR A 235 6.34 -0.82 -13.68
N ARG A 236 6.29 0.41 -14.16
CA ARG A 236 6.15 0.71 -15.57
C ARG A 236 7.53 0.74 -16.21
N TYR A 237 7.59 0.23 -17.43
CA TYR A 237 8.71 0.48 -18.31
C TYR A 237 8.53 1.90 -18.83
N HIS A 238 9.41 2.79 -18.46
CA HIS A 238 9.39 4.23 -18.77
C HIS A 238 8.09 4.96 -18.36
N GLU A 239 8.14 5.73 -17.35
CA GLU A 239 7.38 6.95 -17.10
C GLU A 239 7.97 7.65 -15.88
N THR A 240 8.95 8.48 -16.10
CA THR A 240 9.30 9.54 -15.13
C THR A 240 8.58 10.85 -15.48
N TRP A 241 7.86 10.89 -16.61
CA TRP A 241 7.19 12.08 -17.12
C TRP A 241 5.78 11.75 -17.65
N THR A 242 4.91 12.75 -17.72
CA THR A 242 3.52 12.66 -18.22
C THR A 242 3.41 13.27 -19.62
N ASN A 243 2.35 12.93 -20.37
CA ASN A 243 2.05 13.55 -21.65
C ASN A 243 1.94 15.08 -21.55
N ALA A 244 1.42 15.60 -20.44
CA ALA A 244 1.37 17.04 -20.20
C ALA A 244 2.78 17.66 -20.06
N GLN A 245 3.69 16.98 -19.36
CA GLN A 245 5.09 17.41 -19.24
C GLN A 245 5.84 17.32 -20.58
N LEU A 246 5.60 16.27 -21.36
CA LEU A 246 6.16 16.12 -22.69
C LEU A 246 5.68 17.25 -23.61
N LYS A 247 4.37 17.50 -23.64
CA LYS A 247 3.79 18.60 -24.41
C LYS A 247 4.41 19.93 -24.03
N GLN A 248 4.45 20.26 -22.75
CA GLN A 248 5.03 21.49 -22.24
C GLN A 248 6.50 21.64 -22.66
N ALA A 249 7.32 20.56 -22.50
CA ALA A 249 8.73 20.62 -22.85
C ALA A 249 8.97 20.80 -24.37
N ILE A 250 8.12 20.19 -25.21
CA ILE A 250 8.15 20.40 -26.67
C ILE A 250 7.77 21.84 -26.98
N GLU A 251 6.70 22.36 -26.43
CA GLU A 251 6.23 23.74 -26.63
C GLU A 251 7.28 24.75 -26.16
N GLU A 252 7.88 24.57 -25.00
CA GLU A 252 8.97 25.43 -24.51
C GLU A 252 10.18 25.43 -25.44
N ARG A 253 10.56 24.30 -26.00
CA ARG A 253 11.67 24.19 -26.94
C ARG A 253 11.35 24.87 -28.28
N LEU A 254 10.14 24.67 -28.78
CA LEU A 254 9.66 25.34 -30.01
C LEU A 254 9.75 26.85 -29.90
N VAL A 255 9.29 27.41 -28.79
CA VAL A 255 9.33 28.86 -28.56
C VAL A 255 10.77 29.33 -28.37
N ASN A 256 11.54 28.68 -27.50
CA ASN A 256 12.85 29.20 -27.09
C ASN A 256 13.97 29.01 -28.13
N GLU A 257 13.97 27.87 -28.82
CA GLU A 257 15.03 27.55 -29.78
C GLU A 257 14.65 27.91 -31.22
N TYR A 258 13.36 27.87 -31.56
CA TYR A 258 12.89 28.01 -32.92
C TYR A 258 12.03 29.27 -33.15
N GLY A 259 11.66 29.99 -32.07
CA GLY A 259 10.87 31.22 -32.17
C GLY A 259 9.43 31.00 -32.66
N ALA A 260 8.89 29.80 -32.45
CA ALA A 260 7.54 29.44 -32.88
C ALA A 260 6.47 30.18 -32.06
N GLU A 261 5.37 30.55 -32.70
CA GLU A 261 4.15 31.02 -32.03
C GLU A 261 3.21 29.85 -31.77
N LEU A 262 2.85 29.63 -30.51
CA LEU A 262 1.94 28.57 -30.12
C LEU A 262 0.51 29.10 -30.08
N ASN A 263 -0.28 28.81 -31.09
CA ASN A 263 -1.66 29.25 -31.20
C ASN A 263 -2.59 28.18 -31.73
N ASP A 264 -3.89 28.31 -31.44
CA ASP A 264 -4.90 27.50 -32.10
C ASP A 264 -4.98 27.93 -33.59
N ILE A 265 -4.87 26.93 -34.44
CA ILE A 265 -4.93 27.14 -35.90
C ILE A 265 -6.38 27.06 -36.36
N TYR A 266 -6.84 28.12 -37.00
CA TYR A 266 -8.20 28.23 -37.55
C TYR A 266 -8.13 28.24 -39.07
N ILE A 267 -8.84 27.32 -39.72
CA ILE A 267 -9.04 27.35 -41.16
C ILE A 267 -10.56 27.34 -41.40
N SER A 268 -11.04 28.35 -42.13
CA SER A 268 -12.48 28.51 -42.43
C SER A 268 -13.36 28.64 -41.18
N GLY A 269 -12.82 29.17 -40.05
CA GLY A 269 -13.56 29.35 -38.80
C GLY A 269 -13.59 28.14 -37.89
N GLU A 270 -12.98 27.04 -38.26
CA GLU A 270 -12.88 25.82 -37.44
C GLU A 270 -11.47 25.63 -36.87
N VAL A 271 -11.37 25.22 -35.61
CA VAL A 271 -10.11 24.81 -34.98
C VAL A 271 -9.61 23.55 -35.68
N LYS A 272 -8.37 23.56 -36.13
CA LYS A 272 -7.75 22.37 -36.72
C LYS A 272 -7.29 21.40 -35.66
N THR A 273 -7.62 20.13 -35.90
CA THR A 273 -7.16 18.95 -35.09
C THR A 273 -6.46 17.97 -36.04
N PRO A 274 -5.69 17.00 -35.52
CA PRO A 274 -5.07 15.98 -36.37
C PRO A 274 -6.06 15.22 -37.24
N GLU A 275 -7.29 15.02 -36.75
CA GLU A 275 -8.33 14.25 -37.46
C GLU A 275 -8.97 15.05 -38.62
N ASN A 276 -9.03 16.37 -38.52
CA ASN A 276 -9.64 17.25 -39.57
C ASN A 276 -8.64 18.02 -40.40
N SER A 277 -7.34 17.75 -40.25
CA SER A 277 -6.23 18.42 -40.94
C SER A 277 -5.56 17.48 -41.95
N SER A 278 -5.50 17.90 -43.21
CA SER A 278 -4.76 17.19 -44.26
C SER A 278 -3.24 17.42 -44.22
N TRP A 279 -2.76 18.24 -43.30
CA TRP A 279 -1.37 18.67 -43.17
C TRP A 279 -0.72 18.21 -41.84
N SER A 280 -1.29 17.23 -41.17
CA SER A 280 -0.65 16.72 -39.97
C SER A 280 0.46 15.74 -40.34
N THR A 281 1.68 16.02 -39.97
CA THR A 281 2.76 15.03 -39.91
C THR A 281 2.61 14.24 -38.62
N CYS A 282 1.60 13.40 -38.56
CA CYS A 282 1.43 12.41 -37.48
C CYS A 282 2.26 11.19 -37.78
N TRP A 283 3.36 11.02 -37.08
CA TRP A 283 4.02 9.74 -36.99
C TRP A 283 3.81 9.20 -35.57
N PRO A 284 3.22 8.02 -35.42
CA PRO A 284 3.14 7.42 -34.11
C PRO A 284 4.55 7.15 -33.61
N MET A 285 4.93 7.81 -32.51
CA MET A 285 6.23 7.67 -31.89
C MET A 285 6.07 7.01 -30.54
N ASN A 286 6.80 5.95 -30.31
CA ASN A 286 6.86 5.36 -28.97
C ASN A 286 7.86 6.12 -28.11
N LEU A 287 7.40 7.21 -27.51
CA LEU A 287 8.22 8.03 -26.60
C LEU A 287 8.29 7.47 -25.18
N SER A 288 7.45 6.49 -24.85
CA SER A 288 7.44 5.85 -23.52
C SER A 288 8.72 5.06 -23.22
N LYS A 289 9.53 4.77 -24.23
CA LYS A 289 10.83 4.11 -24.07
C LYS A 289 11.89 5.00 -23.41
N TYR A 290 11.70 6.31 -23.41
CA TYR A 290 12.68 7.22 -22.83
C TYR A 290 12.45 7.46 -21.35
N ALA A 291 13.45 7.12 -20.52
CA ALA A 291 13.36 7.28 -19.06
C ALA A 291 13.41 8.76 -18.64
N LYS A 292 14.09 9.59 -19.43
CA LYS A 292 14.17 11.03 -19.20
C LYS A 292 13.31 11.78 -20.21
N LEU A 293 12.65 12.79 -19.70
CA LEU A 293 11.83 13.68 -20.54
C LEU A 293 12.67 14.33 -21.65
N GLU A 294 13.88 14.75 -21.33
CA GLU A 294 14.83 15.37 -22.26
C GLU A 294 15.13 14.46 -23.46
N ASP A 295 15.44 13.17 -23.19
CA ASP A 295 15.72 12.20 -24.26
C ASP A 295 14.50 11.97 -25.18
N ALA A 296 13.28 12.01 -24.62
CA ALA A 296 12.04 11.92 -25.39
C ALA A 296 11.81 13.15 -26.26
N VAL A 297 12.08 14.33 -25.73
CA VAL A 297 11.99 15.61 -26.48
C VAL A 297 13.04 15.63 -27.59
N ASP A 298 14.29 15.27 -27.32
CA ASP A 298 15.35 15.19 -28.33
C ASP A 298 14.95 14.27 -29.47
N TYR A 299 14.42 13.09 -29.16
CA TYR A 299 13.96 12.16 -30.19
C TYR A 299 12.86 12.75 -31.08
N VAL A 300 11.91 13.52 -30.52
CA VAL A 300 10.88 14.21 -31.29
C VAL A 300 11.52 15.18 -32.29
N PHE A 301 12.46 15.96 -31.82
CA PHE A 301 13.12 16.98 -32.67
C PHE A 301 14.05 16.33 -33.72
N ASP A 302 14.78 15.30 -33.40
CA ASP A 302 15.68 14.59 -34.30
C ASP A 302 14.94 13.87 -35.44
N HIS A 303 13.72 13.39 -35.21
CA HIS A 303 12.98 12.56 -36.18
C HIS A 303 11.87 13.32 -36.94
N GLN A 304 11.36 14.39 -36.37
CA GLN A 304 10.27 15.18 -37.00
C GLN A 304 10.77 16.45 -37.68
N TYR A 305 11.91 16.95 -37.27
CA TYR A 305 12.30 18.34 -37.53
C TYR A 305 13.19 18.58 -38.73
N THR A 306 13.67 17.54 -39.41
CA THR A 306 14.57 17.68 -40.54
C THR A 306 13.94 18.31 -41.80
N HIS A 307 12.63 18.64 -41.78
CA HIS A 307 11.90 19.02 -42.98
C HIS A 307 11.26 20.39 -42.97
N PHE A 308 11.26 21.16 -41.88
CA PHE A 308 10.55 22.44 -41.81
C PHE A 308 11.40 23.58 -41.27
N GLY A 309 11.41 24.69 -42.01
CA GLY A 309 11.92 25.97 -41.53
C GLY A 309 10.82 26.65 -40.69
N LEU A 310 10.91 26.56 -39.37
CA LEU A 310 9.87 27.01 -38.45
C LEU A 310 9.87 28.50 -38.12
N LYS A 311 10.70 29.29 -38.72
CA LYS A 311 10.61 30.74 -38.56
C LYS A 311 9.32 31.24 -39.17
N ASP A 312 8.50 31.87 -38.34
CA ASP A 312 7.27 32.59 -38.71
C ASP A 312 5.99 31.69 -38.89
N HIS A 313 5.94 30.50 -38.36
CA HIS A 313 4.75 29.65 -38.42
C HIS A 313 4.04 29.53 -37.07
N CYS A 314 2.72 29.59 -37.07
CA CYS A 314 1.89 29.21 -35.93
C CYS A 314 1.88 27.70 -35.79
N ILE A 315 2.27 27.17 -34.61
CA ILE A 315 2.36 25.72 -34.37
C ILE A 315 1.47 25.36 -33.21
N LYS A 316 0.77 24.22 -33.35
CA LYS A 316 0.05 23.59 -32.29
C LYS A 316 0.61 22.20 -32.03
N VAL A 317 1.01 21.95 -30.79
CA VAL A 317 1.47 20.62 -30.34
C VAL A 317 0.27 19.84 -29.85
N TRP A 318 0.05 18.70 -30.46
CA TRP A 318 -0.98 17.73 -30.06
C TRP A 318 -0.34 16.43 -29.63
N ILE A 319 -0.71 15.93 -28.43
CA ILE A 319 -0.27 14.62 -27.94
C ILE A 319 -1.51 13.75 -27.74
N ASP A 320 -1.61 12.69 -28.52
CA ASP A 320 -2.66 11.69 -28.40
C ASP A 320 -2.15 10.45 -27.66
N ASP A 321 -2.91 9.97 -26.69
CA ASP A 321 -2.60 8.79 -25.88
C ASP A 321 -3.53 7.59 -26.18
N HIS A 322 -4.31 7.67 -27.28
CA HIS A 322 -5.39 6.71 -27.53
C HIS A 322 -4.94 5.29 -27.84
N ASP A 323 -3.81 5.05 -28.48
CA ASP A 323 -3.43 3.72 -28.94
C ASP A 323 -2.01 3.29 -28.56
N MET A 324 -1.64 3.38 -27.30
CA MET A 324 -0.31 2.97 -26.79
C MET A 324 0.88 3.73 -27.43
N TYR A 325 0.61 4.65 -28.31
CA TYR A 325 1.57 5.52 -28.96
C TYR A 325 1.29 6.96 -28.58
N CYS A 326 2.33 7.66 -28.16
CA CYS A 326 2.27 9.12 -28.07
C CYS A 326 2.47 9.66 -29.49
N SER A 327 1.42 10.12 -30.12
CA SER A 327 1.52 10.83 -31.41
C SER A 327 1.77 12.28 -31.13
N VAL A 328 2.87 12.83 -31.63
CA VAL A 328 3.13 14.26 -31.60
C VAL A 328 2.80 14.81 -32.99
N SER A 329 1.82 15.68 -33.04
CA SER A 329 1.42 16.35 -34.28
C SER A 329 1.78 17.81 -34.21
N PHE A 330 2.40 18.31 -35.26
CA PHE A 330 2.63 19.71 -35.49
C PHE A 330 1.67 20.17 -36.59
N LEU A 331 0.86 21.13 -36.27
CA LEU A 331 -0.02 21.80 -37.23
C LEU A 331 0.58 23.18 -37.57
N GLU A 332 0.76 23.43 -38.83
CA GLU A 332 1.17 24.74 -39.36
C GLU A 332 -0.06 25.47 -39.89
N GLY A 333 -0.14 26.77 -39.60
CA GLY A 333 -1.17 27.67 -40.08
C GLY A 333 -0.63 28.76 -41.02
#